data_5aca0352749710e3eb7777cff39a1091
#
_entry.id   5aca0352749710e3eb7777cff39a1091
#
_cell.length_a   1.000
_cell.length_b   1.000
_cell.length_c   1.000
_cell.angle_alpha   90.00
_cell.angle_beta   90.00
_cell.angle_gamma   90.00
#
_symmetry.space_group_name_H-M   'P 1'
#
loop_
_entity.id
_entity.type
_entity.pdbx_description
1 polymer ?
#
loop_
_entity_poly.entity_id
_entity_poly.type
_entity_poly.pdbx_seq_one_letter_code
_entity_poly.pdbx_strand_id
1 'polypeptide(L)'
;MNTESASLRAVAFIDGQNLFRSAKEAFGHTYPNYDPMSLAQAVCTREGWNLRQVRFYTGYPDSEDNPFWNHFWTAKFAQMGRQGIHVFSRTLRYRNETIIQPDGREATVLVGREKGIDVRLALDILLLGFRSEYDVAVVFSQDQDLSEVAEEIRILAKSQDRWIKIVSAFPTSPTSKNRRGINGTDWIRIDRTLYDSCIDPRDYRPKKTTFKP
;
A
#
# COMPACT_ATOMS: atom_id res chain seq x y z
N MET A 1 18.51 -30.26 21.93
CA MET A 1 17.24 -30.01 21.21
C MET A 1 17.27 -28.57 20.75
N ASN A 2 17.57 -28.33 19.46
CA ASN A 2 17.44 -26.99 18.88
C ASN A 2 15.95 -26.66 18.77
N THR A 3 15.43 -25.86 19.67
CA THR A 3 14.16 -25.18 19.44
C THR A 3 14.39 -24.17 18.32
N GLU A 4 14.10 -24.55 17.06
CA GLU A 4 13.93 -23.57 16.01
C GLU A 4 12.90 -22.56 16.52
N SER A 5 13.35 -21.35 16.80
CA SER A 5 12.47 -20.24 17.14
C SER A 5 11.50 -20.08 15.96
N ALA A 6 10.23 -20.43 16.19
CA ALA A 6 9.21 -20.32 15.13
C ALA A 6 9.22 -18.89 14.59
N SER A 7 9.53 -18.73 13.30
CA SER A 7 9.55 -17.43 12.65
C SER A 7 8.17 -16.79 12.74
N LEU A 8 8.10 -15.52 13.16
CA LEU A 8 6.86 -14.78 13.32
C LEU A 8 6.10 -14.68 11.99
N ARG A 9 4.81 -14.97 12.03
CA ARG A 9 3.92 -14.91 10.87
C ARG A 9 3.58 -13.46 10.55
N ALA A 10 3.89 -13.00 9.35
CA ALA A 10 3.58 -11.65 8.90
C ALA A 10 2.47 -11.63 7.84
N VAL A 11 1.59 -10.65 7.92
CA VAL A 11 0.66 -10.29 6.85
C VAL A 11 0.97 -8.85 6.41
N ALA A 12 1.15 -8.67 5.10
CA ALA A 12 1.40 -7.37 4.50
C ALA A 12 0.07 -6.74 4.05
N PHE A 13 -0.18 -5.52 4.49
CA PHE A 13 -1.32 -4.70 4.13
C PHE A 13 -0.81 -3.48 3.36
N ILE A 14 -1.09 -3.41 2.07
CA ILE A 14 -0.51 -2.39 1.18
C ILE A 14 -1.59 -1.38 0.79
N ASP A 15 -1.47 -0.16 1.30
CA ASP A 15 -2.17 0.99 0.80
C ASP A 15 -1.52 1.46 -0.51
N GLY A 16 -2.12 1.11 -1.63
CA GLY A 16 -1.50 1.29 -2.94
C GLY A 16 -1.27 2.76 -3.31
N GLN A 17 -2.17 3.66 -2.91
CA GLN A 17 -1.98 5.10 -3.18
C GLN A 17 -0.95 5.74 -2.27
N ASN A 18 -1.00 5.45 -0.97
CA ASN A 18 -0.06 6.02 -0.01
C ASN A 18 1.38 5.55 -0.32
N LEU A 19 1.55 4.25 -0.58
CA LEU A 19 2.84 3.67 -0.98
C LEU A 19 3.39 4.31 -2.25
N PHE A 20 2.54 4.51 -3.28
CA PHE A 20 2.97 5.17 -4.52
C PHE A 20 3.35 6.63 -4.30
N ARG A 21 2.56 7.39 -3.53
CA ARG A 21 2.88 8.79 -3.19
C ARG A 21 4.22 8.90 -2.49
N SER A 22 4.48 8.03 -1.52
CA SER A 22 5.75 7.98 -0.79
C SER A 22 6.92 7.60 -1.71
N ALA A 23 6.75 6.63 -2.62
CA ALA A 23 7.77 6.24 -3.60
C ALA A 23 8.04 7.35 -4.63
N LYS A 24 6.99 8.04 -5.08
CA LYS A 24 7.12 9.20 -5.97
C LYS A 24 7.91 10.32 -5.30
N GLU A 25 7.60 10.64 -4.05
CA GLU A 25 8.29 11.69 -3.29
C GLU A 25 9.76 11.31 -3.01
N ALA A 26 10.00 10.08 -2.57
CA ALA A 26 11.32 9.64 -2.17
C ALA A 26 12.26 9.38 -3.36
N PHE A 27 11.73 8.85 -4.47
CA PHE A 27 12.54 8.29 -5.56
C PHE A 27 12.23 8.86 -6.95
N GLY A 28 11.17 9.67 -7.08
CA GLY A 28 10.79 10.30 -8.35
C GLY A 28 10.04 9.38 -9.32
N HIS A 29 9.55 8.23 -8.89
CA HIS A 29 8.76 7.34 -9.74
C HIS A 29 7.46 7.99 -10.17
N THR A 30 7.09 7.82 -11.45
CA THR A 30 5.92 8.50 -12.05
C THR A 30 4.67 7.62 -12.12
N TYR A 31 4.78 6.35 -11.81
CA TYR A 31 3.69 5.37 -11.75
C TYR A 31 4.01 4.25 -10.75
N PRO A 32 3.01 3.47 -10.30
CA PRO A 32 3.23 2.38 -9.33
C PRO A 32 3.93 1.18 -9.99
N ASN A 33 5.26 1.23 -10.05
CA ASN A 33 6.13 0.30 -10.76
C ASN A 33 6.66 -0.86 -9.91
N TYR A 34 6.33 -0.93 -8.63
CA TYR A 34 6.75 -2.01 -7.74
C TYR A 34 5.90 -3.28 -7.93
N ASP A 35 6.51 -4.44 -7.65
CA ASP A 35 5.81 -5.71 -7.44
C ASP A 35 5.44 -5.83 -5.95
N PRO A 36 4.14 -5.85 -5.59
CA PRO A 36 3.72 -5.86 -4.19
C PRO A 36 4.15 -7.12 -3.44
N MET A 37 4.21 -8.28 -4.10
CA MET A 37 4.66 -9.53 -3.48
C MET A 37 6.16 -9.45 -3.17
N SER A 38 6.97 -9.06 -4.14
CA SER A 38 8.42 -8.92 -3.99
C SER A 38 8.77 -7.93 -2.90
N LEU A 39 8.09 -6.78 -2.86
CA LEU A 39 8.34 -5.74 -1.85
C LEU A 39 7.98 -6.21 -0.44
N ALA A 40 6.82 -6.85 -0.27
CA ALA A 40 6.40 -7.42 1.01
C ALA A 40 7.38 -8.51 1.47
N GLN A 41 7.78 -9.39 0.56
CA GLN A 41 8.73 -10.46 0.85
C GLN A 41 10.11 -9.90 1.24
N ALA A 42 10.61 -8.90 0.54
CA ALA A 42 11.91 -8.27 0.84
C ALA A 42 11.93 -7.62 2.23
N VAL A 43 10.86 -6.91 2.60
CA VAL A 43 10.71 -6.32 3.93
C VAL A 43 10.65 -7.40 5.00
N CYS A 44 9.80 -8.43 4.83
CA CYS A 44 9.66 -9.50 5.80
C CYS A 44 10.96 -10.31 5.97
N THR A 45 11.66 -10.60 4.88
CA THR A 45 12.94 -11.33 4.90
C THR A 45 14.00 -10.54 5.66
N ARG A 46 14.10 -9.22 5.45
CA ARG A 46 15.03 -8.35 6.16
C ARG A 46 14.79 -8.33 7.67
N GLU A 47 13.53 -8.41 8.07
CA GLU A 47 13.14 -8.41 9.50
C GLU A 47 13.08 -9.83 10.12
N GLY A 48 13.35 -10.87 9.34
CA GLY A 48 13.31 -12.28 9.83
C GLY A 48 11.90 -12.84 10.03
N TRP A 49 10.89 -12.27 9.35
CA TRP A 49 9.49 -12.72 9.45
C TRP A 49 9.08 -13.63 8.28
N ASN A 50 8.13 -14.52 8.56
CA ASN A 50 7.53 -15.41 7.56
C ASN A 50 6.28 -14.74 6.96
N LEU A 51 6.38 -14.23 5.73
CA LEU A 51 5.25 -13.66 5.01
C LEU A 51 4.21 -14.74 4.68
N ARG A 52 3.01 -14.60 5.21
CA ARG A 52 1.90 -15.55 5.01
C ARG A 52 0.91 -15.08 3.95
N GLN A 53 0.69 -13.78 3.87
CA GLN A 53 -0.31 -13.20 2.98
C GLN A 53 0.07 -11.77 2.60
N VAL A 54 -0.30 -11.38 1.38
CA VAL A 54 -0.25 -9.99 0.91
C VAL A 54 -1.67 -9.54 0.56
N ARG A 55 -2.07 -8.40 1.06
CA ARG A 55 -3.35 -7.75 0.79
C ARG A 55 -3.09 -6.35 0.23
N PHE A 56 -3.73 -6.03 -0.88
CA PHE A 56 -3.52 -4.77 -1.60
C PHE A 56 -4.83 -4.00 -1.71
N TYR A 57 -4.79 -2.72 -1.35
CA TYR A 57 -5.96 -1.83 -1.26
C TYR A 57 -5.73 -0.60 -2.10
N THR A 58 -6.64 -0.26 -3.02
CA THR A 58 -6.52 0.97 -3.82
C THR A 58 -7.83 1.37 -4.49
N GLY A 59 -7.99 2.67 -4.72
CA GLY A 59 -8.90 3.19 -5.72
C GLY A 59 -8.27 3.17 -7.11
N TYR A 60 -9.10 3.02 -8.13
CA TYR A 60 -8.66 3.12 -9.53
C TYR A 60 -9.73 3.83 -10.37
N PRO A 61 -9.36 4.54 -11.44
CA PRO A 61 -10.31 5.28 -12.25
C PRO A 61 -11.23 4.34 -13.04
N ASP A 62 -12.43 4.82 -13.34
CA ASP A 62 -13.31 4.16 -14.29
C ASP A 62 -12.73 4.21 -15.71
N SER A 63 -13.18 3.29 -16.57
CA SER A 63 -12.74 3.23 -17.98
C SER A 63 -13.24 4.42 -18.79
N GLU A 64 -14.38 5.00 -18.44
CA GLU A 64 -14.93 6.19 -19.09
C GLU A 64 -14.16 7.45 -18.70
N ASP A 65 -13.73 7.55 -17.43
CA ASP A 65 -13.00 8.71 -16.92
C ASP A 65 -11.52 8.70 -17.31
N ASN A 66 -10.87 7.54 -17.22
CA ASN A 66 -9.46 7.41 -17.55
C ASN A 66 -9.12 6.00 -18.05
N PRO A 67 -9.33 5.70 -19.35
CA PRO A 67 -9.11 4.38 -19.91
C PRO A 67 -7.66 3.90 -19.81
N PHE A 68 -6.67 4.81 -19.82
CA PHE A 68 -5.27 4.47 -19.69
C PHE A 68 -4.96 3.87 -18.30
N TRP A 69 -5.32 4.56 -17.23
CA TRP A 69 -5.08 4.08 -15.88
C TRP A 69 -6.01 2.94 -15.46
N ASN A 70 -7.22 2.89 -16.01
CA ASN A 70 -8.11 1.75 -15.84
C ASN A 70 -7.47 0.47 -16.40
N HIS A 71 -6.96 0.51 -17.64
CA HIS A 71 -6.25 -0.61 -18.26
C HIS A 71 -5.03 -1.04 -17.44
N PHE A 72 -4.20 -0.07 -17.02
CA PHE A 72 -3.03 -0.34 -16.19
C PHE A 72 -3.40 -1.12 -14.93
N TRP A 73 -4.38 -0.63 -14.17
CA TRP A 73 -4.78 -1.25 -12.93
C TRP A 73 -5.44 -2.62 -13.13
N THR A 74 -6.32 -2.76 -14.12
CA THR A 74 -6.97 -4.04 -14.45
C THR A 74 -5.94 -5.12 -14.77
N ALA A 75 -4.94 -4.80 -15.59
CA ALA A 75 -3.87 -5.72 -15.94
C ALA A 75 -2.98 -6.08 -14.72
N LYS A 76 -2.66 -5.07 -13.89
CA LYS A 76 -1.87 -5.26 -12.67
C LYS A 76 -2.63 -6.08 -11.63
N PHE A 77 -3.93 -5.86 -11.43
CA PHE A 77 -4.77 -6.67 -10.52
C PHE A 77 -4.84 -8.13 -10.98
N ALA A 78 -4.98 -8.38 -12.28
CA ALA A 78 -4.97 -9.74 -12.81
C ALA A 78 -3.63 -10.46 -12.51
N GLN A 79 -2.51 -9.75 -12.57
CA GLN A 79 -1.21 -10.30 -12.19
C GLN A 79 -1.09 -10.54 -10.68
N MET A 80 -1.52 -9.59 -9.87
CA MET A 80 -1.56 -9.75 -8.41
C MET A 80 -2.39 -10.96 -7.99
N GLY A 81 -3.55 -11.17 -8.62
CA GLY A 81 -4.39 -12.35 -8.38
C GLY A 81 -3.66 -13.66 -8.70
N ARG A 82 -2.90 -13.72 -9.81
CA ARG A 82 -2.07 -14.89 -10.15
C ARG A 82 -0.94 -15.16 -9.14
N GLN A 83 -0.47 -14.10 -8.46
CA GLN A 83 0.51 -14.22 -7.37
C GLN A 83 -0.11 -14.58 -6.01
N GLY A 84 -1.44 -14.74 -5.92
CA GLY A 84 -2.14 -15.03 -4.67
C GLY A 84 -2.33 -13.81 -3.76
N ILE A 85 -2.18 -12.59 -4.30
CA ILE A 85 -2.43 -11.36 -3.55
C ILE A 85 -3.94 -11.12 -3.47
N HIS A 86 -4.43 -10.85 -2.25
CA HIS A 86 -5.81 -10.39 -2.05
C HIS A 86 -5.92 -8.93 -2.45
N VAL A 87 -6.61 -8.65 -3.55
CA VAL A 87 -6.85 -7.28 -4.02
C VAL A 87 -8.24 -6.82 -3.60
N PHE A 88 -8.29 -5.73 -2.86
CA PHE A 88 -9.51 -4.96 -2.63
C PHE A 88 -9.40 -3.62 -3.35
N SER A 89 -10.25 -3.42 -4.34
CA SER A 89 -10.25 -2.20 -5.13
C SER A 89 -11.64 -1.60 -5.29
N ARG A 90 -11.70 -0.28 -5.45
CA ARG A 90 -12.94 0.45 -5.73
C ARG A 90 -12.70 1.48 -6.83
N THR A 91 -13.70 1.67 -7.68
CA THR A 91 -13.70 2.77 -8.65
C THR A 91 -13.72 4.10 -7.92
N LEU A 92 -12.90 5.06 -8.37
CA LEU A 92 -12.86 6.42 -7.83
C LEU A 92 -14.22 7.10 -8.02
N ARG A 93 -14.60 7.91 -7.05
CA ARG A 93 -15.77 8.78 -7.14
C ARG A 93 -15.31 10.17 -7.51
N TYR A 94 -15.78 10.66 -8.64
CA TYR A 94 -15.43 11.98 -9.13
C TYR A 94 -16.39 13.03 -8.58
N ARG A 95 -15.82 14.17 -8.18
CA ARG A 95 -16.57 15.34 -7.73
C ARG A 95 -15.92 16.60 -8.31
N ASN A 96 -16.72 17.57 -8.64
CA ASN A 96 -16.24 18.90 -8.97
C ASN A 96 -15.72 19.58 -7.70
N GLU A 97 -14.47 20.03 -7.73
CA GLU A 97 -13.84 20.81 -6.66
C GLU A 97 -13.36 22.14 -7.24
N THR A 98 -13.65 23.22 -6.51
CA THR A 98 -13.11 24.54 -6.87
C THR A 98 -11.70 24.65 -6.30
N ILE A 99 -10.74 24.92 -7.16
CA ILE A 99 -9.35 25.18 -6.77
C ILE A 99 -8.99 26.63 -7.13
N ILE A 100 -8.15 27.23 -6.32
CA ILE A 100 -7.55 28.55 -6.62
C ILE A 100 -6.26 28.28 -7.40
N GLN A 101 -6.19 28.78 -8.63
CA GLN A 101 -4.99 28.68 -9.46
C GLN A 101 -3.89 29.63 -8.92
N PRO A 102 -2.62 29.43 -9.31
CA PRO A 102 -1.51 30.29 -8.91
C PRO A 102 -1.68 31.77 -9.29
N ASP A 103 -2.53 32.07 -10.26
CA ASP A 103 -2.90 33.43 -10.72
C ASP A 103 -4.08 34.05 -9.92
N GLY A 104 -4.59 33.33 -8.89
CA GLY A 104 -5.70 33.75 -8.05
C GLY A 104 -7.09 33.49 -8.63
N ARG A 105 -7.21 32.88 -9.80
CA ARG A 105 -8.52 32.54 -10.39
C ARG A 105 -9.06 31.25 -9.82
N GLU A 106 -10.38 31.19 -9.66
CA GLU A 106 -11.06 29.94 -9.36
C GLU A 106 -11.24 29.10 -10.61
N ALA A 107 -10.92 27.81 -10.48
CA ALA A 107 -11.19 26.83 -11.53
C ALA A 107 -11.90 25.62 -10.92
N THR A 108 -12.95 25.14 -11.57
CA THR A 108 -13.61 23.89 -11.20
C THR A 108 -12.87 22.73 -11.89
N VAL A 109 -12.37 21.82 -11.08
CA VAL A 109 -11.67 20.61 -11.58
C VAL A 109 -12.40 19.35 -11.09
N LEU A 110 -12.44 18.33 -11.94
CA LEU A 110 -13.00 17.04 -11.59
C LEU A 110 -11.93 16.24 -10.85
N VAL A 111 -12.16 15.97 -9.55
CA VAL A 111 -11.21 15.25 -8.69
C VAL A 111 -11.76 13.87 -8.35
N GLY A 112 -10.99 12.84 -8.68
CA GLY A 112 -11.29 11.46 -8.28
C GLY A 112 -10.87 11.23 -6.82
N ARG A 113 -11.83 10.80 -5.99
CA ARG A 113 -11.58 10.47 -4.58
C ARG A 113 -11.85 9.00 -4.30
N GLU A 114 -10.97 8.39 -3.55
CA GLU A 114 -11.23 7.08 -2.95
C GLU A 114 -12.34 7.21 -1.88
N LYS A 115 -13.11 6.15 -1.74
CA LYS A 115 -14.09 6.07 -0.66
C LYS A 115 -14.09 4.69 -0.03
N GLY A 116 -13.74 4.63 1.25
CA GLY A 116 -13.82 3.43 2.07
C GLY A 116 -12.75 2.37 1.77
N ILE A 117 -11.64 2.76 1.12
CA ILE A 117 -10.44 1.92 0.98
C ILE A 117 -9.78 1.80 2.35
N ASP A 118 -9.50 2.92 3.03
CA ASP A 118 -8.85 2.96 4.35
C ASP A 118 -9.68 2.25 5.41
N VAL A 119 -11.01 2.41 5.36
CA VAL A 119 -11.93 1.69 6.26
C VAL A 119 -11.81 0.19 6.07
N ARG A 120 -11.73 -0.30 4.82
CA ARG A 120 -11.57 -1.73 4.56
C ARG A 120 -10.21 -2.24 5.01
N LEU A 121 -9.14 -1.48 4.76
CA LEU A 121 -7.80 -1.78 5.21
C LEU A 121 -7.76 -1.91 6.74
N ALA A 122 -8.31 -0.93 7.46
CA ALA A 122 -8.40 -0.92 8.92
C ALA A 122 -9.16 -2.15 9.46
N LEU A 123 -10.34 -2.43 8.89
CA LEU A 123 -11.14 -3.59 9.27
C LEU A 123 -10.41 -4.92 9.05
N ASP A 124 -9.71 -5.07 7.92
CA ASP A 124 -8.97 -6.31 7.64
C ASP A 124 -7.78 -6.51 8.58
N ILE A 125 -7.05 -5.44 8.94
CA ILE A 125 -6.00 -5.51 9.96
C ILE A 125 -6.58 -6.04 11.28
N LEU A 126 -7.67 -5.43 11.76
CA LEU A 126 -8.29 -5.81 13.04
C LEU A 126 -8.88 -7.23 12.99
N LEU A 127 -9.62 -7.59 11.95
CA LEU A 127 -10.27 -8.89 11.82
C LEU A 127 -9.25 -10.05 11.74
N LEU A 128 -8.19 -9.89 10.97
CA LEU A 128 -7.15 -10.92 10.88
C LEU A 128 -6.36 -11.03 12.19
N GLY A 129 -6.11 -9.90 12.86
CA GLY A 129 -5.53 -9.85 14.20
C GLY A 129 -6.39 -10.61 15.21
N PHE A 130 -7.68 -10.33 15.24
CA PHE A 130 -8.66 -11.00 16.11
C PHE A 130 -8.70 -12.51 15.89
N ARG A 131 -8.61 -12.95 14.63
CA ARG A 131 -8.57 -14.37 14.25
C ARG A 131 -7.22 -15.04 14.43
N SER A 132 -6.23 -14.34 14.97
CA SER A 132 -4.86 -14.84 15.17
C SER A 132 -4.18 -15.32 13.87
N GLU A 133 -4.48 -14.67 12.74
CA GLU A 133 -3.93 -15.06 11.45
C GLU A 133 -2.51 -14.54 11.21
N TYR A 134 -2.04 -13.58 12.04
CA TYR A 134 -0.68 -13.08 12.03
C TYR A 134 -0.16 -12.76 13.43
N ASP A 135 1.15 -12.64 13.53
CA ASP A 135 1.87 -12.11 14.70
C ASP A 135 2.37 -10.69 14.41
N VAL A 136 2.64 -10.39 13.13
CA VAL A 136 3.08 -9.07 12.67
C VAL A 136 2.19 -8.57 11.53
N ALA A 137 1.58 -7.39 11.71
CA ALA A 137 0.93 -6.64 10.65
C ALA A 137 1.93 -5.64 10.04
N VAL A 138 2.30 -5.84 8.78
CA VAL A 138 3.18 -4.91 8.03
C VAL A 138 2.32 -4.02 7.16
N VAL A 139 2.13 -2.77 7.58
CA VAL A 139 1.27 -1.79 6.90
C VAL A 139 2.13 -0.89 6.04
N PHE A 140 1.99 -0.99 4.72
CA PHE A 140 2.69 -0.13 3.77
C PHE A 140 1.91 1.16 3.57
N SER A 141 1.97 2.03 4.57
CA SER A 141 1.33 3.34 4.59
C SER A 141 2.00 4.26 5.63
N GLN A 142 1.84 5.57 5.46
CA GLN A 142 2.20 6.63 6.41
C GLN A 142 0.94 7.39 6.88
N ASP A 143 -0.25 6.89 6.54
CA ASP A 143 -1.51 7.55 6.86
C ASP A 143 -1.76 7.53 8.37
N GLN A 144 -1.93 8.72 8.94
CA GLN A 144 -2.11 8.87 10.38
C GLN A 144 -3.52 8.44 10.85
N ASP A 145 -4.49 8.35 9.96
CA ASP A 145 -5.82 7.83 10.30
C ASP A 145 -5.76 6.36 10.74
N LEU A 146 -4.70 5.64 10.35
CA LEU A 146 -4.44 4.27 10.81
C LEU A 146 -3.81 4.18 12.21
N SER A 147 -3.54 5.30 12.90
CA SER A 147 -3.05 5.30 14.28
C SER A 147 -4.06 4.70 15.26
N GLU A 148 -5.35 4.89 15.01
CA GLU A 148 -6.43 4.27 15.78
C GLU A 148 -6.38 2.74 15.68
N VAL A 149 -6.06 2.21 14.48
CA VAL A 149 -5.90 0.77 14.28
C VAL A 149 -4.73 0.23 15.11
N ALA A 150 -3.63 0.98 15.19
CA ALA A 150 -2.47 0.59 15.99
C ALA A 150 -2.82 0.50 17.48
N GLU A 151 -3.64 1.42 17.99
CA GLU A 151 -4.11 1.38 19.39
C GLU A 151 -5.04 0.18 19.62
N GLU A 152 -6.00 -0.06 18.73
CA GLU A 152 -6.91 -1.20 18.85
C GLU A 152 -6.18 -2.56 18.79
N ILE A 153 -5.11 -2.68 17.99
CA ILE A 153 -4.26 -3.87 17.96
C ILE A 153 -3.56 -4.09 19.32
N ARG A 154 -3.15 -3.02 20.01
CA ARG A 154 -2.57 -3.15 21.37
C ARG A 154 -3.58 -3.61 22.40
N ILE A 155 -4.81 -3.08 22.32
CA ILE A 155 -5.92 -3.50 23.18
C ILE A 155 -6.24 -4.97 22.92
N LEU A 156 -6.31 -5.37 21.67
CA LEU A 156 -6.55 -6.74 21.25
C LEU A 156 -5.45 -7.70 21.76
N ALA A 157 -4.18 -7.32 21.63
CA ALA A 157 -3.05 -8.10 22.10
C ALA A 157 -3.16 -8.37 23.62
N LYS A 158 -3.50 -7.34 24.40
CA LYS A 158 -3.73 -7.48 25.85
C LYS A 158 -4.93 -8.37 26.18
N SER A 159 -6.05 -8.18 25.46
CA SER A 159 -7.28 -8.97 25.72
C SER A 159 -7.14 -10.44 25.41
N GLN A 160 -6.28 -10.80 24.44
CA GLN A 160 -6.01 -12.18 24.04
C GLN A 160 -4.76 -12.79 24.70
N ASP A 161 -4.10 -12.06 25.60
CA ASP A 161 -2.80 -12.44 26.18
C ASP A 161 -1.82 -12.94 25.10
N ARG A 162 -1.72 -12.20 24.00
CA ARG A 162 -0.95 -12.57 22.82
C ARG A 162 -0.05 -11.43 22.36
N TRP A 163 1.17 -11.77 21.98
CA TRP A 163 2.05 -10.80 21.37
C TRP A 163 1.63 -10.52 19.93
N ILE A 164 1.36 -9.27 19.60
CA ILE A 164 1.05 -8.79 18.25
C ILE A 164 1.86 -7.53 18.00
N LYS A 165 2.49 -7.44 16.84
CA LYS A 165 3.23 -6.27 16.38
C LYS A 165 2.55 -5.66 15.18
N ILE A 166 2.48 -4.32 15.14
CA ILE A 166 2.08 -3.55 13.96
C ILE A 166 3.23 -2.62 13.58
N VAL A 167 3.57 -2.59 12.30
CA VAL A 167 4.65 -1.75 11.76
C VAL A 167 4.19 -0.97 10.54
N SER A 168 4.68 0.26 10.39
CA SER A 168 4.51 1.09 9.21
C SER A 168 5.76 0.99 8.35
N ALA A 169 5.62 0.46 7.12
CA ALA A 169 6.71 0.34 6.15
C ALA A 169 6.51 1.34 5.01
N PHE A 170 7.52 2.16 4.71
CA PHE A 170 7.36 3.22 3.72
C PHE A 170 8.66 3.63 3.03
N PRO A 171 8.60 3.97 1.73
CA PRO A 171 9.70 4.56 0.99
C PRO A 171 10.13 5.89 1.59
N THR A 172 11.44 6.10 1.74
CA THR A 172 11.99 7.37 2.22
C THR A 172 13.39 7.63 1.66
N SER A 173 13.74 8.89 1.52
CA SER A 173 15.06 9.39 1.13
C SER A 173 15.46 10.57 2.01
N PRO A 174 16.72 11.03 1.95
CA PRO A 174 17.14 12.24 2.64
C PRO A 174 16.33 13.49 2.28
N THR A 175 15.73 13.53 1.09
CA THR A 175 14.94 14.66 0.58
C THR A 175 13.43 14.52 0.81
N SER A 176 12.95 13.38 1.34
CA SER A 176 11.53 13.21 1.64
C SER A 176 11.04 14.20 2.68
N LYS A 177 9.90 14.85 2.41
CA LYS A 177 9.24 15.78 3.35
C LYS A 177 8.62 15.00 4.52
N ASN A 178 7.85 13.94 4.19
CA ASN A 178 7.30 13.05 5.21
C ASN A 178 8.26 11.88 5.48
N ARG A 179 8.82 11.84 6.70
CA ARG A 179 9.74 10.78 7.15
C ARG A 179 9.19 10.01 8.34
N ARG A 180 7.90 10.19 8.65
CA ARG A 180 7.23 9.56 9.77
C ARG A 180 6.32 8.46 9.28
N GLY A 181 6.37 7.32 9.94
CA GLY A 181 5.36 6.29 9.78
C GLY A 181 4.10 6.58 10.61
N ILE A 182 3.19 5.64 10.64
CA ILE A 182 1.96 5.71 11.44
C ILE A 182 2.33 5.83 12.92
N ASN A 183 1.69 6.75 13.63
CA ASN A 183 1.89 6.90 15.08
C ASN A 183 1.47 5.61 15.79
N GLY A 184 2.20 5.28 16.87
CA GLY A 184 1.90 4.08 17.61
C GLY A 184 2.39 2.78 16.98
N THR A 185 3.14 2.83 15.89
CA THR A 185 3.76 1.66 15.25
C THR A 185 5.28 1.77 15.27
N ASP A 186 5.98 0.66 15.05
CA ASP A 186 7.39 0.69 14.66
C ASP A 186 7.51 1.07 13.18
N TRP A 187 8.64 1.68 12.78
CA TRP A 187 8.82 2.20 11.43
C TRP A 187 9.91 1.47 10.68
N ILE A 188 9.55 0.97 9.52
CA ILE A 188 10.47 0.33 8.57
C ILE A 188 10.67 1.26 7.38
N ARG A 189 11.88 1.81 7.28
CA ARG A 189 12.25 2.66 6.15
C ARG A 189 12.71 1.79 4.99
N ILE A 190 12.07 2.01 3.84
CA ILE A 190 12.41 1.38 2.57
C ILE A 190 13.29 2.37 1.81
N ASP A 191 14.56 2.05 1.66
CA ASP A 191 15.48 2.84 0.85
C ASP A 191 15.34 2.54 -0.65
N ARG A 192 16.03 3.33 -1.48
CA ARG A 192 16.00 3.16 -2.93
C ARG A 192 16.47 1.77 -3.36
N THR A 193 17.52 1.25 -2.75
CA THR A 193 18.11 -0.04 -3.12
C THR A 193 17.12 -1.18 -2.94
N LEU A 194 16.45 -1.24 -1.77
CA LEU A 194 15.43 -2.24 -1.50
C LEU A 194 14.23 -2.07 -2.45
N TYR A 195 13.77 -0.83 -2.65
CA TYR A 195 12.63 -0.58 -3.54
C TYR A 195 12.93 -0.96 -4.98
N ASP A 196 14.09 -0.55 -5.51
CA ASP A 196 14.47 -0.80 -6.90
C ASP A 196 14.70 -2.30 -7.16
N SER A 197 15.11 -3.08 -6.17
CA SER A 197 15.18 -4.55 -6.28
C SER A 197 13.81 -5.23 -6.40
N CYS A 198 12.73 -4.50 -6.08
CA CYS A 198 11.35 -4.98 -6.12
C CYS A 198 10.52 -4.35 -7.25
N ILE A 199 11.17 -3.72 -8.24
CA ILE A 199 10.46 -3.19 -9.41
C ILE A 199 9.87 -4.36 -10.21
N ASP A 200 8.58 -4.22 -10.57
CA ASP A 200 7.90 -5.20 -11.41
C ASP A 200 8.50 -5.15 -12.83
N PRO A 201 9.02 -6.26 -13.35
CA PRO A 201 9.58 -6.30 -14.70
C PRO A 201 8.52 -6.13 -15.80
N ARG A 202 7.24 -6.17 -15.44
CA ARG A 202 6.13 -6.02 -16.37
C ARG A 202 5.70 -4.56 -16.48
N ASP A 203 5.48 -4.10 -17.68
CA ASP A 203 4.86 -2.80 -17.94
C ASP A 203 3.39 -3.01 -18.29
N TYR A 204 2.50 -2.60 -17.39
CA TYR A 204 1.04 -2.70 -17.58
C TYR A 204 0.44 -1.51 -18.33
N ARG A 205 1.24 -0.53 -18.72
CA ARG A 205 0.76 0.62 -19.48
C ARG A 205 0.34 0.18 -20.88
N PRO A 206 -0.78 0.68 -21.41
CA PRO A 206 -1.20 0.34 -22.77
C PRO A 206 -0.09 0.70 -23.78
N LYS A 207 0.25 -0.25 -24.64
CA LYS A 207 1.20 0.05 -25.73
C LYS A 207 0.56 1.08 -26.66
N LYS A 208 1.30 2.13 -27.01
CA LYS A 208 0.86 3.05 -28.06
C LYS A 208 0.65 2.23 -29.33
N THR A 209 -0.60 2.13 -29.76
CA THR A 209 -0.88 1.54 -31.08
C THR A 209 -0.31 2.51 -32.10
N THR A 210 0.84 2.19 -32.67
CA THR A 210 1.34 2.90 -33.86
C THR A 210 0.41 2.51 -34.99
N PHE A 211 -0.61 3.32 -35.25
CA PHE A 211 -1.27 3.27 -36.56
C PHE A 211 -0.19 3.64 -37.57
N LYS A 212 0.31 2.68 -38.32
CA LYS A 212 1.00 2.99 -39.59
C LYS A 212 -0.07 3.56 -40.51
N PRO A 213 0.18 4.71 -41.15
CA PRO A 213 -0.70 5.27 -42.14
C PRO A 213 -0.84 4.36 -43.36
#